data_e53fcbbe35ec8ab3e60f6e30eecc06bf
#
_entry.id   e53fcbbe35ec8ab3e60f6e30eecc06bf
#
_cell.length_a   1.000
_cell.length_b   1.000
_cell.length_c   1.000
_cell.angle_alpha   90.00
_cell.angle_beta   90.00
_cell.angle_gamma   90.00
#
_symmetry.space_group_name_H-M   'P 1'
#
loop_
_entity.id
_entity.type
_entity.pdbx_description
1 polymer ?
#
loop_
_entity_poly.entity_id
_entity_poly.type
_entity_poly.pdbx_seq_one_letter_code
_entity_poly.pdbx_strand_id
1 'polypeptide(L)' 'MTNIKFVWEFFGPDSKNLSIHHLAHLKEFLSFEKIKSFDSSFSVESVNFSYSYIVVQSKYLDNIKLKLKPHKAFKA' A
#
# COMPACT_ATOMS: atom_id res chain seq x y z
N MET A 1 15.88 -12.37 4.82
CA MET A 1 14.44 -12.44 4.50
C MET A 1 14.10 -11.34 3.51
N THR A 2 13.15 -11.63 2.64
CA THR A 2 12.78 -10.69 1.60
C THR A 2 11.54 -9.91 2.01
N ASN A 3 11.57 -8.61 1.81
CA ASN A 3 10.42 -7.74 2.01
C ASN A 3 9.87 -7.33 0.65
N ILE A 4 8.57 -7.07 0.62
CA ILE A 4 7.88 -6.64 -0.60
C ILE A 4 7.22 -5.30 -0.33
N LYS A 5 7.37 -4.36 -1.24
CA LYS A 5 6.67 -3.08 -1.23
C LYS A 5 5.49 -3.19 -2.18
N PHE A 6 4.28 -3.05 -1.65
CA PHE A 6 3.04 -3.05 -2.42
C PHE A 6 2.59 -1.61 -2.61
N VAL A 7 2.18 -1.26 -3.83
CA VAL A 7 1.83 0.11 -4.19
C VAL A 7 0.44 0.14 -4.81
N TRP A 8 -0.36 1.12 -4.38
CA TRP A 8 -1.68 1.43 -4.94
C TRP A 8 -1.64 2.84 -5.49
N GLU A 9 -1.92 2.99 -6.77
CA GLU A 9 -1.82 4.27 -7.48
C GLU A 9 -3.18 4.92 -7.65
N PHE A 10 -3.22 6.23 -7.49
CA PHE A 10 -4.43 7.03 -7.61
C PHE A 10 -4.19 8.21 -8.55
N PHE A 11 -5.13 8.45 -9.44
CA PHE A 11 -5.02 9.47 -10.47
C PHE A 11 -6.18 10.45 -10.35
N GLY A 12 -5.95 11.70 -10.79
CA GLY A 12 -6.96 12.73 -10.76
C GLY A 12 -6.76 13.74 -9.65
N PRO A 13 -7.59 14.80 -9.62
CA PRO A 13 -7.41 15.91 -8.67
C PRO A 13 -7.61 15.50 -7.21
N ASP A 14 -8.30 14.41 -6.94
CA ASP A 14 -8.51 13.90 -5.58
C ASP A 14 -7.51 12.81 -5.19
N SER A 15 -6.48 12.57 -5.99
CA SER A 15 -5.54 11.48 -5.77
C SER A 15 -4.90 11.51 -4.38
N LYS A 16 -4.55 12.70 -3.88
CA LYS A 16 -3.98 12.84 -2.54
C LYS A 16 -4.93 12.30 -1.47
N ASN A 17 -6.18 12.75 -1.48
CA ASN A 17 -7.17 12.33 -0.49
C ASN A 17 -7.47 10.84 -0.61
N LEU A 18 -7.53 10.33 -1.84
CA LEU A 18 -7.76 8.91 -2.06
C LEU A 18 -6.62 8.07 -1.51
N SER A 19 -5.37 8.49 -1.71
CA SER A 19 -4.21 7.76 -1.20
C SER A 19 -4.15 7.76 0.32
N ILE A 20 -4.48 8.89 0.96
CA ILE A 20 -4.52 8.99 2.42
C ILE A 20 -5.62 8.09 2.98
N HIS A 21 -6.80 8.11 2.38
CA HIS A 21 -7.92 7.29 2.81
C HIS A 21 -7.61 5.80 2.65
N HIS A 22 -7.00 5.44 1.53
CA HIS A 22 -6.60 4.06 1.28
C HIS A 22 -5.54 3.60 2.29
N LEU A 23 -4.59 4.47 2.62
CA LEU A 23 -3.55 4.14 3.62
C LEU A 23 -4.19 3.81 4.98
N ALA A 24 -5.21 4.55 5.39
CA ALA A 24 -5.92 4.25 6.62
C ALA A 24 -6.53 2.86 6.58
N HIS A 25 -7.15 2.48 5.46
CA HIS A 25 -7.70 1.14 5.29
C HIS A 25 -6.62 0.06 5.28
N LEU A 26 -5.47 0.35 4.68
CA LEU A 26 -4.34 -0.59 4.69
C LEU A 26 -3.87 -0.85 6.12
N LYS A 27 -3.76 0.20 6.93
CA LYS A 27 -3.34 0.06 8.32
C LYS A 27 -4.35 -0.75 9.14
N GLU A 28 -5.64 -0.53 8.91
CA GLU A 28 -6.69 -1.31 9.55
C GLU A 28 -6.59 -2.78 9.17
N PHE A 29 -6.40 -3.07 7.88
CA PHE A 29 -6.24 -4.43 7.40
C PHE A 29 -5.05 -5.12 8.05
N LEU A 30 -3.90 -4.45 8.07
CA LEU A 30 -2.68 -5.01 8.66
C LEU A 30 -2.86 -5.29 10.14
N SER A 31 -3.52 -4.39 10.86
CA SER A 31 -3.81 -4.57 12.27
C SER A 31 -4.76 -5.75 12.49
N PHE A 32 -5.81 -5.85 11.69
CA PHE A 32 -6.79 -6.92 11.78
C PHE A 32 -6.16 -8.29 11.52
N GLU A 33 -5.31 -8.37 10.50
CA GLU A 33 -4.63 -9.62 10.11
C GLU A 33 -3.36 -9.87 10.94
N LYS A 34 -3.01 -8.95 11.83
CA LYS A 34 -1.81 -9.04 12.68
C LYS A 34 -0.54 -9.16 11.84
N ILE A 35 -0.48 -8.42 10.73
CA ILE A 35 0.68 -8.36 9.85
C ILE A 35 1.50 -7.13 10.22
N LYS A 36 2.77 -7.33 10.57
CA LYS A 36 3.67 -6.22 10.86
C LYS A 36 4.16 -5.61 9.57
N SER A 37 3.99 -4.29 9.41
CA SER A 37 4.59 -3.57 8.29
C SER A 37 5.89 -2.91 8.76
N PHE A 38 6.89 -2.92 7.87
CA PHE A 38 8.17 -2.25 8.15
C PHE A 38 8.11 -0.78 7.75
N ASP A 39 7.25 -0.45 6.81
CA ASP A 39 7.02 0.92 6.40
C ASP A 39 5.63 1.01 5.78
N SER A 40 5.00 2.15 5.93
CA SER A 40 3.71 2.43 5.29
C SER A 40 3.54 3.93 5.21
N SER A 41 3.15 4.42 4.05
CA SER A 41 2.93 5.85 3.86
C SER A 41 2.23 6.10 2.52
N PHE A 42 2.13 7.37 2.17
CA PHE A 42 1.65 7.81 0.86
C PHE A 42 2.61 8.84 0.32
N SER A 43 2.55 9.06 -0.99
CA SER A 43 3.39 10.06 -1.65
C SER A 43 2.56 10.79 -2.69
N VAL A 44 2.69 12.11 -2.72
CA VAL A 44 2.03 12.98 -3.71
C VAL A 44 3.09 13.35 -4.74
N GLU A 45 2.98 12.79 -5.95
CA GLU A 45 3.96 13.01 -7.01
C GLU A 45 3.61 14.19 -7.89
N SER A 46 2.31 14.46 -8.05
CA SER A 46 1.84 15.63 -8.79
C SER A 46 0.42 15.94 -8.33
N VAL A 47 -0.17 17.01 -8.88
CA VAL A 47 -1.55 17.40 -8.53
C VAL A 47 -2.57 16.34 -8.94
N ASN A 48 -2.20 15.47 -9.91
CA ASN A 48 -3.11 14.45 -10.43
C ASN A 48 -2.61 13.03 -10.20
N PHE A 49 -1.55 12.84 -9.41
CA PHE A 49 -1.02 11.50 -9.17
C PHE A 49 -0.45 11.38 -7.76
N SER A 50 -0.95 10.40 -7.04
CA SER A 50 -0.44 10.03 -5.72
C SER A 50 -0.49 8.52 -5.59
N TYR A 51 0.24 7.98 -4.61
CA TYR A 51 0.16 6.55 -4.32
C TYR A 51 0.30 6.32 -2.82
N SER A 52 -0.20 5.17 -2.40
CA SER A 52 0.02 4.67 -1.04
C SER A 52 0.79 3.35 -1.12
N TYR A 53 1.52 3.02 -0.08
CA TYR A 53 2.30 1.81 -0.08
C TYR A 53 2.47 1.23 1.32
N ILE A 54 2.77 -0.06 1.34
CA ILE A 54 3.17 -0.77 2.55
C ILE A 54 4.37 -1.66 2.20
N VAL A 55 5.21 -1.93 3.20
CA VAL A 55 6.33 -2.85 3.07
C VAL A 55 6.15 -3.95 4.12
N VAL A 56 6.00 -5.18 3.68
CA VAL A 56 5.78 -6.34 4.56
C VAL A 56 6.66 -7.49 4.12
N GLN A 57 6.73 -8.54 4.95
CA GLN A 57 7.48 -9.73 4.60
C GLN A 57 6.83 -10.44 3.40
N SER A 58 7.68 -11.02 2.56
CA SER A 58 7.22 -11.69 1.32
C SER A 58 6.27 -12.85 1.56
N LYS A 59 6.25 -13.43 2.76
CA LYS A 59 5.33 -14.52 3.07
C LYS A 59 3.86 -14.11 3.00
N TYR A 60 3.57 -12.80 3.01
CA TYR A 60 2.20 -12.30 2.91
C TYR A 60 1.81 -11.93 1.48
N LEU A 61 2.68 -12.19 0.50
CA LEU A 61 2.48 -11.79 -0.89
C LEU A 61 1.13 -12.25 -1.44
N ASP A 62 0.84 -13.53 -1.34
CA ASP A 62 -0.40 -14.08 -1.89
C ASP A 62 -1.63 -13.54 -1.19
N ASN A 63 -1.56 -13.42 0.14
CA ASN A 63 -2.67 -12.89 0.93
C ASN A 63 -3.03 -11.46 0.52
N ILE A 64 -2.00 -10.60 0.42
CA ILE A 64 -2.22 -9.20 0.08
C ILE A 64 -2.66 -9.05 -1.37
N LYS A 65 -2.04 -9.78 -2.30
CA LYS A 65 -2.44 -9.74 -3.71
C LYS A 65 -3.91 -10.15 -3.88
N LEU A 66 -4.34 -11.17 -3.17
CA LEU A 66 -5.70 -11.66 -3.28
C LEU A 66 -6.72 -10.70 -2.69
N LYS A 67 -6.44 -10.17 -1.49
CA LYS A 67 -7.41 -9.39 -0.73
C LYS A 67 -7.38 -7.90 -1.06
N LEU A 68 -6.22 -7.33 -1.34
CA LEU A 68 -6.05 -5.89 -1.53
C LEU A 68 -5.73 -5.49 -2.96
N LYS A 69 -5.36 -6.42 -3.81
CA LYS A 69 -5.14 -6.21 -5.25
C LYS A 69 -4.26 -4.99 -5.55
N PRO A 70 -2.99 -5.02 -5.09
CA PRO A 70 -2.08 -3.91 -5.36
C PRO A 70 -1.81 -3.74 -6.85
N HIS A 71 -1.58 -2.49 -7.26
CA HIS A 71 -1.25 -2.19 -8.65
C HIS A 71 0.17 -2.63 -9.00
N LYS A 72 1.10 -2.52 -8.04
CA LYS A 72 2.50 -2.88 -8.24
C LYS A 72 3.05 -3.54 -6.99
N ALA A 73 4.08 -4.37 -7.18
CA ALA A 73 4.78 -5.00 -6.08
C ALA A 73 6.27 -5.06 -6.43
N PHE A 74 7.11 -4.64 -5.49
CA PHE A 74 8.56 -4.60 -5.68
C PHE A 74 9.26 -5.27 -4.52
N LYS A 75 10.44 -5.82 -4.77
CA LYS A 75 11.31 -6.20 -3.67
C LYS A 75 11.78 -4.94 -2.95
N ALA A 76 11.75 -4.97 -1.67
CA ALA A 76 12.16 -3.83 -0.85
C ALA A 76 13.43 -4.15 -0.07
#